data_a627328a194d14afc9c6aec416035d26
#
_entry.id   a627328a194d14afc9c6aec416035d26
#
_cell.length_a   1.000
_cell.length_b   1.000
_cell.length_c   1.000
_cell.angle_alpha   90.00
_cell.angle_beta   90.00
_cell.angle_gamma   90.00
#
_symmetry.space_group_name_H-M   'P 1'
#
loop_
_entity.id
_entity.type
_entity.pdbx_description
1 polymer ?
#
loop_
_entity_poly.entity_id
_entity_poly.type
_entity_poly.pdbx_seq_one_letter_code
_entity_poly.pdbx_strand_id
1 'polypeptide(L)'
;SAAVRKAVAQAITRAYEGTRPDGKADFDKLNQQWRSKEDEVARKIAETKRKADGEAYAATESVAEYLAGDLGLKDATPTGYMRATANESEPTPTDIKQFTDMLEAGKVGLLVVNIQEETELTGKIVTAAKSSNIPIVELTEQMPEQYDSLTDWMAALVDAFSQAI
;
A
#
# COMPACT_ATOMS: atom_id res chain seq x y z
N SER A 1 -7.17 5.50 2.04
CA SER A 1 -8.05 5.38 0.87
C SER A 1 -8.18 6.70 0.11
N ALA A 2 -8.56 6.65 -1.16
CA ALA A 2 -8.75 7.83 -2.02
C ALA A 2 -9.79 8.81 -1.45
N ALA A 3 -10.85 8.30 -0.85
CA ALA A 3 -11.90 9.13 -0.25
C ALA A 3 -11.36 9.99 0.90
N VAL A 4 -10.53 9.42 1.76
CA VAL A 4 -9.89 10.14 2.88
C VAL A 4 -8.93 11.21 2.36
N ARG A 5 -8.08 10.89 1.38
CA ARG A 5 -7.16 11.86 0.79
C ARG A 5 -7.91 13.06 0.19
N LYS A 6 -8.99 12.82 -0.55
CA LYS A 6 -9.84 13.91 -1.11
C LYS A 6 -10.51 14.77 -0.02
N ALA A 7 -10.98 14.15 1.06
CA ALA A 7 -11.57 14.87 2.19
C ALA A 7 -10.54 15.75 2.91
N VAL A 8 -9.34 15.23 3.14
CA VAL A 8 -8.23 15.98 3.74
C VAL A 8 -7.81 17.15 2.87
N ALA A 9 -7.61 16.95 1.56
CA ALA A 9 -7.26 18.02 0.64
C ALA A 9 -8.31 19.16 0.65
N GLN A 10 -9.59 18.80 0.67
CA GLN A 10 -10.68 19.79 0.75
C GLN A 10 -10.68 20.54 2.09
N ALA A 11 -10.41 19.85 3.20
CA ALA A 11 -10.31 20.48 4.52
C ALA A 11 -9.13 21.47 4.59
N ILE A 12 -7.97 21.09 4.05
CA ILE A 12 -6.80 21.97 3.95
C ILE A 12 -7.12 23.21 3.11
N THR A 13 -7.77 23.03 1.94
CA THR A 13 -8.16 24.15 1.06
C THR A 13 -9.04 25.15 1.81
N ARG A 14 -10.07 24.66 2.51
CA ARG A 14 -10.97 25.53 3.31
C ARG A 14 -10.25 26.26 4.43
N ALA A 15 -9.27 25.60 5.10
CA ALA A 15 -8.49 26.25 6.14
C ALA A 15 -7.65 27.41 5.58
N TYR A 16 -7.02 27.22 4.41
CA TYR A 16 -6.28 28.30 3.73
C TYR A 16 -7.21 29.44 3.26
N GLU A 17 -8.37 29.14 2.71
CA GLU A 17 -9.37 30.14 2.34
C GLU A 17 -9.84 30.97 3.54
N GLY A 18 -9.99 30.35 4.71
CA GLY A 18 -10.36 31.03 5.95
C GLY A 18 -9.27 32.00 6.46
N THR A 19 -7.99 31.63 6.27
CA THR A 19 -6.85 32.47 6.69
C THR A 19 -6.47 33.56 5.66
N ARG A 20 -6.72 33.29 4.38
CA ARG A 20 -6.42 34.21 3.25
C ARG A 20 -7.56 34.24 2.25
N PRO A 21 -8.66 34.96 2.54
CA PRO A 21 -9.84 35.00 1.68
C PRO A 21 -9.58 35.57 0.27
N ASP A 22 -8.60 36.47 0.14
CA ASP A 22 -8.12 37.04 -1.12
C ASP A 22 -7.43 36.01 -2.04
N GLY A 23 -6.87 34.95 -1.47
CA GLY A 23 -6.27 33.82 -2.20
C GLY A 23 -7.21 32.69 -2.58
N LYS A 24 -8.52 32.80 -2.33
CA LYS A 24 -9.48 31.72 -2.51
C LYS A 24 -9.45 31.09 -3.91
N ALA A 25 -9.40 31.91 -4.95
CA ALA A 25 -9.41 31.42 -6.33
C ALA A 25 -8.15 30.57 -6.64
N ASP A 26 -7.00 30.92 -6.08
CA ASP A 26 -5.76 30.16 -6.27
C ASP A 26 -5.80 28.83 -5.50
N PHE A 27 -6.34 28.82 -4.27
CA PHE A 27 -6.49 27.61 -3.48
C PHE A 27 -7.49 26.64 -4.12
N ASP A 28 -8.62 27.12 -4.62
CA ASP A 28 -9.59 26.35 -5.37
C ASP A 28 -8.96 25.72 -6.63
N LYS A 29 -8.19 26.50 -7.39
CA LYS A 29 -7.47 26.02 -8.58
C LYS A 29 -6.45 24.93 -8.25
N LEU A 30 -5.64 25.12 -7.21
CA LEU A 30 -4.66 24.11 -6.76
C LEU A 30 -5.35 22.82 -6.31
N ASN A 31 -6.44 22.93 -5.55
CA ASN A 31 -7.24 21.77 -5.14
C ASN A 31 -7.82 21.04 -6.35
N GLN A 32 -8.35 21.76 -7.33
CA GLN A 32 -8.88 21.15 -8.55
C GLN A 32 -7.79 20.41 -9.35
N GLN A 33 -6.60 20.99 -9.49
CA GLN A 33 -5.46 20.35 -10.15
C GLN A 33 -5.04 19.06 -9.43
N TRP A 34 -4.95 19.15 -8.09
CA TRP A 34 -4.62 17.97 -7.28
C TRP A 34 -5.70 16.88 -7.40
N ARG A 35 -6.98 17.25 -7.36
CA ARG A 35 -8.10 16.30 -7.52
C ARG A 35 -8.10 15.60 -8.87
N SER A 36 -7.72 16.30 -9.94
CA SER A 36 -7.59 15.67 -11.26
C SER A 36 -6.53 14.56 -11.27
N LYS A 37 -5.38 14.78 -10.63
CA LYS A 37 -4.35 13.74 -10.46
C LYS A 37 -4.85 12.58 -9.59
N GLU A 38 -5.55 12.87 -8.50
CA GLU A 38 -6.14 11.84 -7.64
C GLU A 38 -7.20 11.01 -8.37
N ASP A 39 -7.96 11.60 -9.30
CA ASP A 39 -8.91 10.90 -10.15
C ASP A 39 -8.19 9.96 -11.14
N GLU A 40 -6.98 10.30 -11.59
CA GLU A 40 -6.12 9.39 -12.38
C GLU A 40 -5.67 8.19 -11.56
N VAL A 41 -5.22 8.41 -10.33
CA VAL A 41 -4.89 7.31 -9.40
C VAL A 41 -6.10 6.41 -9.17
N ALA A 42 -7.29 7.00 -8.95
CA ALA A 42 -8.53 6.23 -8.76
C ALA A 42 -8.88 5.37 -9.98
N ARG A 43 -8.65 5.86 -11.21
CA ARG A 43 -8.84 5.05 -12.43
C ARG A 43 -7.87 3.87 -12.47
N LYS A 44 -6.58 4.09 -12.19
CA LYS A 44 -5.57 3.02 -12.10
C LYS A 44 -5.96 1.96 -11.08
N ILE A 45 -6.41 2.37 -9.89
CA ILE A 45 -6.93 1.46 -8.85
C ILE A 45 -8.09 0.62 -9.41
N ALA A 46 -9.08 1.25 -10.06
CA ALA A 46 -10.23 0.54 -10.61
C ALA A 46 -9.83 -0.43 -11.75
N GLU A 47 -8.83 -0.12 -12.53
CA GLU A 47 -8.29 -0.99 -13.58
C GLU A 47 -7.53 -2.18 -13.00
N THR A 48 -6.66 -1.94 -12.03
CA THR A 48 -5.91 -3.00 -11.33
C THR A 48 -6.85 -3.91 -10.56
N LYS A 49 -7.88 -3.36 -9.90
CA LYS A 49 -8.90 -4.13 -9.20
C LYS A 49 -9.60 -5.17 -10.08
N ARG A 50 -9.87 -4.83 -11.34
CA ARG A 50 -10.51 -5.78 -12.28
C ARG A 50 -9.63 -6.99 -12.60
N LYS A 51 -8.29 -6.85 -12.49
CA LYS A 51 -7.34 -7.96 -12.65
C LYS A 51 -7.15 -8.75 -11.36
N ALA A 52 -7.13 -8.04 -10.24
CA ALA A 52 -6.76 -8.53 -8.92
C ALA A 52 -7.92 -9.13 -8.11
N ASP A 53 -9.18 -9.03 -8.59
CA ASP A 53 -10.39 -9.29 -7.78
C ASP A 53 -10.37 -10.66 -7.10
N GLY A 54 -10.23 -10.61 -5.78
CA GLY A 54 -10.22 -11.78 -4.92
C GLY A 54 -8.86 -12.48 -4.80
N GLU A 55 -7.79 -11.99 -5.45
CA GLU A 55 -6.45 -12.53 -5.29
C GLU A 55 -5.96 -12.39 -3.85
N ALA A 56 -5.31 -13.43 -3.34
CA ALA A 56 -4.75 -13.42 -2.00
C ALA A 56 -3.35 -12.82 -2.00
N TYR A 57 -3.06 -11.96 -1.03
CA TYR A 57 -1.71 -11.47 -0.76
C TYR A 57 -1.31 -11.75 0.68
N ALA A 58 -0.01 -11.69 0.96
CA ALA A 58 0.51 -11.61 2.31
C ALA A 58 1.43 -10.40 2.45
N ALA A 59 1.61 -9.89 3.66
CA ALA A 59 2.43 -8.72 3.91
C ALA A 59 3.30 -8.87 5.15
N THR A 60 4.50 -8.29 5.13
CA THR A 60 5.36 -8.21 6.32
C THR A 60 4.86 -7.18 7.32
N GLU A 61 4.05 -6.23 6.86
CA GLU A 61 3.41 -5.19 7.68
C GLU A 61 2.11 -4.68 7.06
N SER A 62 1.28 -4.00 7.87
CA SER A 62 -0.04 -3.51 7.46
C SER A 62 -0.02 -2.24 6.59
N VAL A 63 1.13 -1.73 6.20
CA VAL A 63 1.30 -0.43 5.49
C VAL A 63 0.45 -0.32 4.22
N ALA A 64 0.28 -1.43 3.49
CA ALA A 64 -0.50 -1.48 2.26
C ALA A 64 -1.99 -1.84 2.45
N GLU A 65 -2.47 -2.12 3.65
CA GLU A 65 -3.81 -2.68 3.92
C GLU A 65 -4.93 -1.93 3.20
N TYR A 66 -4.96 -0.59 3.31
CA TYR A 66 -5.99 0.22 2.67
C TYR A 66 -5.89 0.23 1.14
N LEU A 67 -4.67 0.23 0.59
CA LEU A 67 -4.47 0.16 -0.86
C LEU A 67 -4.85 -1.22 -1.38
N ALA A 68 -4.40 -2.28 -0.72
CA ALA A 68 -4.75 -3.67 -1.07
C ALA A 68 -6.27 -3.88 -1.04
N GLY A 69 -6.96 -3.32 -0.04
CA GLY A 69 -8.43 -3.33 0.04
C GLY A 69 -9.09 -2.56 -1.10
N ASP A 70 -8.59 -1.37 -1.46
CA ASP A 70 -9.07 -0.60 -2.61
C ASP A 70 -8.86 -1.39 -3.93
N LEU A 71 -7.79 -2.20 -4.03
CA LEU A 71 -7.49 -3.08 -5.15
C LEU A 71 -8.29 -4.40 -5.16
N GLY A 72 -9.08 -4.68 -4.11
CA GLY A 72 -9.88 -5.90 -4.00
C GLY A 72 -9.09 -7.15 -3.62
N LEU A 73 -7.85 -7.00 -3.17
CA LEU A 73 -7.01 -8.08 -2.68
C LEU A 73 -7.49 -8.60 -1.32
N LYS A 74 -7.23 -9.87 -1.05
CA LYS A 74 -7.58 -10.53 0.22
C LYS A 74 -6.31 -10.79 1.03
N ASP A 75 -6.25 -10.25 2.23
CA ASP A 75 -5.14 -10.52 3.14
C ASP A 75 -5.21 -11.96 3.65
N ALA A 76 -4.17 -12.72 3.39
CA ALA A 76 -3.97 -14.08 3.85
C ALA A 76 -2.75 -14.20 4.78
N THR A 77 -2.20 -13.08 5.24
CA THR A 77 -1.08 -13.06 6.18
C THR A 77 -1.41 -13.89 7.44
N PRO A 78 -0.54 -14.80 7.89
CA PRO A 78 -0.82 -15.64 9.05
C PRO A 78 -1.16 -14.81 10.30
N THR A 79 -2.28 -15.13 10.94
CA THR A 79 -2.82 -14.35 12.06
C THR A 79 -1.86 -14.21 13.24
N GLY A 80 -1.03 -15.24 13.52
CA GLY A 80 -0.01 -15.18 14.57
C GLY A 80 1.04 -14.11 14.26
N TYR A 81 1.53 -14.10 13.03
CA TYR A 81 2.47 -13.09 12.53
C TYR A 81 1.87 -11.68 12.59
N MET A 82 0.67 -11.45 12.00
CA MET A 82 -0.02 -10.16 12.05
C MET A 82 -0.22 -9.64 13.48
N ARG A 83 -0.59 -10.54 14.41
CA ARG A 83 -0.79 -10.14 15.81
C ARG A 83 0.52 -9.71 16.47
N ALA A 84 1.62 -10.39 16.19
CA ALA A 84 2.92 -10.05 16.73
C ALA A 84 3.36 -8.67 16.23
N THR A 85 3.33 -8.43 14.93
CA THR A 85 3.71 -7.12 14.33
C THR A 85 2.79 -5.99 14.80
N ALA A 86 1.47 -6.19 14.86
CA ALA A 86 0.53 -5.19 15.36
C ALA A 86 0.72 -4.82 16.86
N ASN A 87 1.34 -5.70 17.64
CA ASN A 87 1.69 -5.45 19.03
C ASN A 87 3.16 -5.04 19.23
N GLU A 88 3.86 -4.69 18.16
CA GLU A 88 5.29 -4.33 18.19
C GLU A 88 6.15 -5.41 18.89
N SER A 89 5.74 -6.68 18.76
CA SER A 89 6.43 -7.83 19.33
C SER A 89 7.05 -8.70 18.24
N GLU A 90 8.10 -9.40 18.58
CA GLU A 90 8.76 -10.29 17.64
C GLU A 90 7.90 -11.54 17.36
N PRO A 91 7.63 -11.88 16.08
CA PRO A 91 6.92 -13.10 15.71
C PRO A 91 7.67 -14.35 16.21
N THR A 92 6.93 -15.35 16.66
CA THR A 92 7.54 -16.61 17.12
C THR A 92 8.10 -17.42 15.94
N PRO A 93 9.04 -18.35 16.18
CA PRO A 93 9.52 -19.27 15.13
C PRO A 93 8.39 -20.05 14.44
N THR A 94 7.30 -20.34 15.17
CA THR A 94 6.11 -20.99 14.61
C THR A 94 5.37 -20.07 13.64
N ASP A 95 5.25 -18.78 13.96
CA ASP A 95 4.60 -17.80 13.08
C ASP A 95 5.37 -17.61 11.78
N ILE A 96 6.72 -17.52 11.88
CA ILE A 96 7.59 -17.45 10.70
C ILE A 96 7.47 -18.72 9.85
N LYS A 97 7.48 -19.90 10.50
CA LYS A 97 7.30 -21.16 9.77
C LYS A 97 5.96 -21.23 9.06
N GLN A 98 4.86 -20.84 9.69
CA GLN A 98 3.54 -20.80 9.05
C GLN A 98 3.53 -19.86 7.84
N PHE A 99 4.20 -18.72 7.93
CA PHE A 99 4.31 -17.77 6.84
C PHE A 99 5.10 -18.36 5.66
N THR A 100 6.29 -18.92 5.91
CA THR A 100 7.10 -19.53 4.86
C THR A 100 6.41 -20.75 4.22
N ASP A 101 5.80 -21.64 5.02
CA ASP A 101 5.03 -22.78 4.52
C ASP A 101 3.88 -22.35 3.60
N MET A 102 3.21 -21.23 3.93
CA MET A 102 2.13 -20.67 3.12
C MET A 102 2.63 -20.19 1.76
N LEU A 103 3.78 -19.48 1.74
CA LEU A 103 4.43 -19.01 0.51
C LEU A 103 4.90 -20.20 -0.34
N GLU A 104 5.58 -21.16 0.26
CA GLU A 104 6.04 -22.38 -0.41
C GLU A 104 4.89 -23.21 -0.99
N ALA A 105 3.73 -23.16 -0.36
CA ALA A 105 2.52 -23.83 -0.85
C ALA A 105 1.77 -23.03 -1.95
N GLY A 106 2.25 -21.86 -2.35
CA GLY A 106 1.63 -21.02 -3.38
C GLY A 106 0.21 -20.54 -3.03
N LYS A 107 -0.06 -20.30 -1.74
CA LYS A 107 -1.40 -19.90 -1.27
C LYS A 107 -1.72 -18.43 -1.44
N VAL A 108 -0.76 -17.64 -1.87
CA VAL A 108 -0.89 -16.21 -2.17
C VAL A 108 -0.26 -15.90 -3.52
N GLY A 109 -0.83 -14.94 -4.24
CA GLY A 109 -0.33 -14.50 -5.54
C GLY A 109 0.80 -13.49 -5.46
N LEU A 110 0.93 -12.76 -4.32
CA LEU A 110 2.01 -11.80 -4.12
C LEU A 110 2.35 -11.61 -2.64
N LEU A 111 3.59 -11.19 -2.39
CA LEU A 111 4.08 -10.74 -1.09
C LEU A 111 4.31 -9.23 -1.13
N VAL A 112 3.79 -8.51 -0.13
CA VAL A 112 4.06 -7.09 0.09
C VAL A 112 5.10 -6.93 1.19
N VAL A 113 6.15 -6.16 0.94
CA VAL A 113 7.28 -5.99 1.85
C VAL A 113 7.52 -4.51 2.16
N ASN A 114 7.54 -4.14 3.44
CA ASN A 114 8.08 -2.85 3.86
C ASN A 114 9.61 -2.93 3.89
N ILE A 115 10.27 -2.24 2.97
CA ILE A 115 11.74 -2.24 2.89
C ILE A 115 12.42 -1.32 3.92
N GLN A 116 11.65 -0.57 4.72
CA GLN A 116 12.18 0.25 5.82
C GLN A 116 12.30 -0.53 7.13
N GLU A 117 11.64 -1.68 7.24
CA GLU A 117 11.62 -2.57 8.41
C GLU A 117 12.23 -3.96 8.08
N GLU A 118 13.43 -3.95 7.49
CA GLU A 118 14.13 -5.20 7.18
C GLU A 118 14.79 -5.78 8.43
N THR A 119 14.42 -7.03 8.74
CA THR A 119 15.00 -7.83 9.83
C THR A 119 15.48 -9.19 9.29
N GLU A 120 16.21 -9.96 10.10
CA GLU A 120 16.55 -11.33 9.74
C GLU A 120 15.31 -12.20 9.48
N LEU A 121 14.20 -11.94 10.20
CA LEU A 121 12.96 -12.69 10.07
C LEU A 121 12.22 -12.33 8.77
N THR A 122 12.10 -11.04 8.45
CA THR A 122 11.51 -10.61 7.17
C THR A 122 12.35 -11.10 5.99
N GLY A 123 13.68 -11.15 6.13
CA GLY A 123 14.58 -11.73 5.13
C GLY A 123 14.32 -13.22 4.84
N LYS A 124 13.92 -14.01 5.84
CA LYS A 124 13.51 -15.42 5.63
C LYS A 124 12.21 -15.51 4.82
N ILE A 125 11.23 -14.65 5.12
CA ILE A 125 9.95 -14.58 4.38
C ILE A 125 10.19 -14.19 2.92
N VAL A 126 11.01 -13.15 2.68
CA VAL A 126 11.39 -12.70 1.32
C VAL A 126 12.12 -13.82 0.55
N THR A 127 13.01 -14.55 1.23
CA THR A 127 13.71 -15.69 0.61
C THR A 127 12.74 -16.81 0.21
N ALA A 128 11.78 -17.15 1.07
CA ALA A 128 10.75 -18.15 0.75
C ALA A 128 9.89 -17.73 -0.44
N ALA A 129 9.46 -16.44 -0.51
CA ALA A 129 8.70 -15.92 -1.64
C ALA A 129 9.50 -16.01 -2.94
N LYS A 130 10.76 -15.58 -2.95
CA LYS A 130 11.67 -15.67 -4.12
C LYS A 130 11.86 -17.10 -4.58
N SER A 131 12.09 -18.04 -3.65
CA SER A 131 12.28 -19.46 -3.96
C SER A 131 11.01 -20.11 -4.54
N SER A 132 9.85 -19.57 -4.21
CA SER A 132 8.55 -20.04 -4.69
C SER A 132 8.05 -19.28 -5.92
N ASN A 133 8.86 -18.38 -6.48
CA ASN A 133 8.50 -17.49 -7.60
C ASN A 133 7.25 -16.64 -7.33
N ILE A 134 7.01 -16.25 -6.08
CA ILE A 134 5.94 -15.34 -5.72
C ILE A 134 6.41 -13.92 -5.98
N PRO A 135 5.68 -13.11 -6.78
CA PRO A 135 5.97 -11.70 -6.99
C PRO A 135 6.04 -10.92 -5.68
N ILE A 136 6.97 -9.96 -5.61
CA ILE A 136 7.16 -9.12 -4.43
C ILE A 136 6.86 -7.67 -4.82
N VAL A 137 5.99 -7.03 -4.04
CA VAL A 137 5.75 -5.59 -4.10
C VAL A 137 6.47 -4.95 -2.92
N GLU A 138 7.51 -4.21 -3.22
CA GLU A 138 8.27 -3.44 -2.24
C GLU A 138 7.62 -2.06 -2.05
N LEU A 139 7.47 -1.64 -0.82
CA LEU A 139 6.95 -0.31 -0.49
C LEU A 139 7.66 0.27 0.74
N THR A 140 7.35 1.52 1.02
CA THR A 140 7.86 2.28 2.16
C THR A 140 6.70 2.97 2.88
N GLU A 141 6.89 3.31 4.15
CA GLU A 141 5.93 4.13 4.91
C GLU A 141 6.01 5.60 4.51
N GLN A 142 7.23 6.06 4.26
CA GLN A 142 7.51 7.43 3.87
C GLN A 142 7.66 7.52 2.36
N MET A 143 7.16 8.64 1.79
CA MET A 143 7.32 8.91 0.37
C MET A 143 8.79 9.07 0.02
N PRO A 144 9.35 8.24 -0.88
CA PRO A 144 10.73 8.36 -1.33
C PRO A 144 11.00 9.68 -2.06
N GLU A 145 12.25 10.17 -1.98
CA GLU A 145 12.65 11.47 -2.52
C GLU A 145 12.49 11.61 -4.05
N GLN A 146 12.43 10.49 -4.79
CA GLN A 146 12.22 10.51 -6.24
C GLN A 146 10.81 10.94 -6.67
N TYR A 147 9.86 11.06 -5.75
CA TYR A 147 8.49 11.49 -6.07
C TYR A 147 8.26 12.93 -5.63
N ASP A 148 7.78 13.76 -6.55
CA ASP A 148 7.47 15.17 -6.29
C ASP A 148 6.11 15.37 -5.61
N SER A 149 5.23 14.36 -5.63
CA SER A 149 3.90 14.44 -5.05
C SER A 149 3.37 13.09 -4.55
N LEU A 150 2.47 13.17 -3.57
CA LEU A 150 1.75 12.00 -3.05
C LEU A 150 0.98 11.26 -4.16
N THR A 151 0.40 11.96 -5.12
CA THR A 151 -0.35 11.36 -6.22
C THR A 151 0.55 10.58 -7.18
N ASP A 152 1.75 11.08 -7.45
CA ASP A 152 2.73 10.40 -8.30
C ASP A 152 3.25 9.13 -7.61
N TRP A 153 3.55 9.22 -6.31
CA TRP A 153 3.92 8.04 -5.52
C TRP A 153 2.78 7.00 -5.44
N MET A 154 1.55 7.43 -5.16
CA MET A 154 0.40 6.52 -5.13
C MET A 154 0.17 5.84 -6.49
N ALA A 155 0.34 6.56 -7.61
CA ALA A 155 0.26 5.99 -8.94
C ALA A 155 1.32 4.90 -9.15
N ALA A 156 2.57 5.16 -8.74
CA ALA A 156 3.65 4.18 -8.84
C ALA A 156 3.41 2.93 -7.98
N LEU A 157 2.86 3.08 -6.77
CA LEU A 157 2.46 1.94 -5.94
C LEU A 157 1.38 1.08 -6.63
N VAL A 158 0.35 1.71 -7.19
CA VAL A 158 -0.68 0.97 -7.96
C VAL A 158 -0.08 0.26 -9.16
N ASP A 159 0.86 0.90 -9.86
CA ASP A 159 1.55 0.28 -11.00
C ASP A 159 2.38 -0.94 -10.55
N ALA A 160 3.06 -0.87 -9.40
CA ALA A 160 3.81 -2.00 -8.84
C ALA A 160 2.88 -3.20 -8.55
N PHE A 161 1.74 -2.96 -7.92
CA PHE A 161 0.72 -4.01 -7.72
C PHE A 161 0.20 -4.56 -9.06
N SER A 162 -0.10 -3.68 -10.02
CA SER A 162 -0.62 -4.10 -11.33
C SER A 162 0.36 -4.95 -12.14
N GLN A 163 1.67 -4.81 -11.89
CA GLN A 163 2.73 -5.62 -12.54
C GLN A 163 2.94 -6.96 -11.83
N ALA A 164 2.65 -7.03 -10.53
CA ALA A 164 2.81 -8.23 -9.72
C ALA A 164 1.63 -9.22 -9.85
N ILE A 165 0.47 -8.74 -10.32
CA ILE A 165 -0.76 -9.48 -10.57
C ILE A 165 -0.87 -9.85 -12.05
#